data_8132a408ff32063f117a83ccf50bb54a
#
_entry.id   8132a408ff32063f117a83ccf50bb54a
#
_cell.length_a   1.000
_cell.length_b   1.000
_cell.length_c   1.000
_cell.angle_alpha   90.00
_cell.angle_beta   90.00
_cell.angle_gamma   90.00
#
_symmetry.space_group_name_H-M   'P 1'
#
loop_
_entity.id
_entity.type
_entity.pdbx_description
1 polymer ?
#
loop_
_entity_poly.entity_id
_entity_poly.type
_entity_poly.pdbx_seq_one_letter_code
_entity_poly.pdbx_strand_id
1 'polypeptide(L)'
;QNTSAQLKTLLERLEGPIELVATLNGTEKSDKIKELVEEVAALSPLVTARFDGKNSRAPSFGVAKAGEQPRVFFAGLPMGHEFTSLILALLQVSGYAPKVSDEVLNQIKGLNLKSNFDVFVSLSCHNCPDVVQALNLIAIYNPDATATMIDGGFFQEEVEERKILAVPMLFQDNQHIGQGRMTLEEIIAKLDSNSAEKDAALLNAKDAFDV
;
A
#
# COMPACT_ATOMS: atom_id res chain seq x y z
N GLN A 1 -9.08 -22.10 -9.32
CA GLN A 1 -9.25 -23.18 -8.31
C GLN A 1 -7.98 -23.38 -7.48
N ASN A 2 -6.79 -23.47 -8.12
CA ASN A 2 -5.53 -23.60 -7.39
C ASN A 2 -5.19 -22.35 -6.57
N THR A 3 -5.60 -21.19 -7.03
CA THR A 3 -5.35 -19.91 -6.36
C THR A 3 -6.11 -19.82 -5.03
N SER A 4 -7.37 -20.23 -4.99
CA SER A 4 -8.17 -20.22 -3.77
C SER A 4 -7.63 -21.20 -2.73
N ALA A 5 -7.20 -22.39 -3.14
CA ALA A 5 -6.60 -23.39 -2.25
C ALA A 5 -5.28 -22.91 -1.66
N GLN A 6 -4.42 -22.28 -2.49
CA GLN A 6 -3.17 -21.67 -2.05
C GLN A 6 -3.43 -20.56 -1.04
N LEU A 7 -4.36 -19.66 -1.36
CA LEU A 7 -4.71 -18.54 -0.51
C LEU A 7 -5.24 -19.01 0.84
N LYS A 8 -6.12 -20.01 0.84
CA LYS A 8 -6.64 -20.60 2.06
C LYS A 8 -5.53 -21.14 2.98
N THR A 9 -4.57 -21.86 2.38
CA THR A 9 -3.42 -22.41 3.12
C THR A 9 -2.55 -21.29 3.71
N LEU A 10 -2.30 -20.24 2.92
CA LEU A 10 -1.49 -19.11 3.37
C LEU A 10 -2.19 -18.31 4.46
N LEU A 11 -3.51 -18.19 4.42
CA LEU A 11 -4.29 -17.49 5.44
C LEU A 11 -4.29 -18.21 6.79
N GLU A 12 -3.90 -19.48 6.85
CA GLU A 12 -3.68 -20.17 8.11
C GLU A 12 -2.55 -19.55 8.94
N ARG A 13 -1.69 -18.75 8.30
CA ARG A 13 -0.57 -18.04 8.95
C ARG A 13 -0.96 -16.69 9.54
N LEU A 14 -2.21 -16.25 9.40
CA LEU A 14 -2.67 -14.99 10.00
C LEU A 14 -2.45 -15.02 11.52
N GLU A 15 -1.88 -13.94 12.05
CA GLU A 15 -1.57 -13.79 13.47
C GLU A 15 -2.73 -13.18 14.27
N GLY A 16 -3.72 -12.64 13.60
CA GLY A 16 -4.89 -12.05 14.26
C GLY A 16 -5.96 -11.65 13.25
N PRO A 17 -7.11 -11.17 13.73
CA PRO A 17 -8.21 -10.80 12.85
C PRO A 17 -7.91 -9.53 12.06
N ILE A 18 -8.29 -9.56 10.79
CA ILE A 18 -8.17 -8.43 9.87
C ILE A 18 -9.51 -8.13 9.21
N GLU A 19 -9.66 -6.90 8.73
CA GLU A 19 -10.81 -6.45 7.99
C GLU A 19 -10.39 -5.99 6.60
N LEU A 20 -11.20 -6.33 5.60
CA LEU A 20 -11.09 -5.80 4.26
C LEU A 20 -12.21 -4.77 4.10
N VAL A 21 -11.83 -3.51 3.90
CA VAL A 21 -12.77 -2.39 3.81
C VAL A 21 -12.82 -1.91 2.37
N ALA A 22 -13.89 -2.26 1.67
CA ALA A 22 -14.05 -1.95 0.26
C ALA A 22 -14.85 -0.66 0.06
N THR A 23 -14.42 0.12 -0.93
CA THR A 23 -15.15 1.28 -1.44
C THR A 23 -15.59 0.95 -2.86
N LEU A 24 -16.90 0.79 -3.06
CA LEU A 24 -17.47 0.38 -4.33
C LEU A 24 -18.20 1.54 -5.00
N ASN A 25 -18.32 1.50 -6.34
CA ASN A 25 -18.96 2.56 -7.11
C ASN A 25 -20.04 2.06 -8.08
N GLY A 26 -20.43 0.77 -7.97
CA GLY A 26 -21.49 0.20 -8.80
C GLY A 26 -21.08 -0.16 -10.23
N THR A 27 -19.81 -0.04 -10.58
CA THR A 27 -19.32 -0.41 -11.91
C THR A 27 -18.97 -1.90 -11.99
N GLU A 28 -18.74 -2.41 -13.20
CA GLU A 28 -18.30 -3.78 -13.43
C GLU A 28 -16.96 -4.07 -12.74
N LYS A 29 -16.04 -3.12 -12.76
CA LYS A 29 -14.76 -3.22 -12.03
C LYS A 29 -14.98 -3.32 -10.51
N SER A 30 -15.97 -2.60 -10.01
CA SER A 30 -16.38 -2.64 -8.60
C SER A 30 -16.89 -4.02 -8.21
N ASP A 31 -17.66 -4.67 -9.08
CA ASP A 31 -18.17 -6.03 -8.86
C ASP A 31 -17.04 -7.04 -8.71
N LYS A 32 -15.97 -6.87 -9.48
CA LYS A 32 -14.78 -7.75 -9.41
C LYS A 32 -14.05 -7.59 -8.07
N ILE A 33 -13.94 -6.37 -7.56
CA ILE A 33 -13.33 -6.11 -6.27
C ILE A 33 -14.19 -6.69 -5.14
N LYS A 34 -15.50 -6.51 -5.22
CA LYS A 34 -16.43 -7.09 -4.25
C LYS A 34 -16.30 -8.62 -4.21
N GLU A 35 -16.24 -9.25 -5.38
CA GLU A 35 -16.08 -10.70 -5.51
C GLU A 35 -14.78 -11.18 -4.86
N LEU A 36 -13.67 -10.50 -5.12
CA LEU A 36 -12.38 -10.84 -4.51
C LEU A 36 -12.41 -10.70 -2.99
N VAL A 37 -12.95 -9.60 -2.48
CA VAL A 37 -13.03 -9.33 -1.05
C VAL A 37 -13.89 -10.38 -0.34
N GLU A 38 -15.04 -10.72 -0.92
CA GLU A 38 -15.93 -11.77 -0.39
C GLU A 38 -15.26 -13.14 -0.42
N GLU A 39 -14.55 -13.46 -1.49
CA GLU A 39 -13.83 -14.73 -1.63
C GLU A 39 -12.75 -14.87 -0.56
N VAL A 40 -11.94 -13.84 -0.36
CA VAL A 40 -10.89 -13.85 0.67
C VAL A 40 -11.51 -14.00 2.06
N ALA A 41 -12.57 -13.25 2.36
CA ALA A 41 -13.25 -13.33 3.65
C ALA A 41 -13.85 -14.69 3.92
N ALA A 42 -14.31 -15.41 2.87
CA ALA A 42 -14.87 -16.73 2.99
C ALA A 42 -13.82 -17.82 3.29
N LEU A 43 -12.54 -17.54 3.01
CA LEU A 43 -11.46 -18.52 3.16
C LEU A 43 -10.90 -18.60 4.58
N SER A 44 -11.18 -17.63 5.44
CA SER A 44 -10.66 -17.62 6.81
C SER A 44 -11.63 -16.93 7.76
N PRO A 45 -11.87 -17.51 8.96
CA PRO A 45 -12.70 -16.86 9.98
C PRO A 45 -12.04 -15.59 10.56
N LEU A 46 -10.74 -15.39 10.33
CA LEU A 46 -10.02 -14.22 10.79
C LEU A 46 -10.15 -13.04 9.82
N VAL A 47 -10.76 -13.23 8.65
CA VAL A 47 -10.94 -12.17 7.66
C VAL A 47 -12.42 -11.81 7.58
N THR A 48 -12.73 -10.55 7.84
CA THR A 48 -14.09 -10.01 7.65
C THR A 48 -14.08 -8.96 6.56
N ALA A 49 -15.20 -8.81 5.86
CA ALA A 49 -15.36 -7.86 4.78
C ALA A 49 -16.38 -6.79 5.17
N ARG A 50 -16.05 -5.52 4.87
CA ARG A 50 -16.98 -4.40 4.99
C ARG A 50 -17.02 -3.65 3.66
N PHE A 51 -18.18 -3.08 3.34
CA PHE A 51 -18.41 -2.37 2.08
C PHE A 51 -18.80 -0.91 2.31
N ASP A 52 -18.41 -0.35 3.45
CA ASP A 52 -18.70 1.00 3.88
C ASP A 52 -17.48 1.94 3.77
N GLY A 53 -16.51 1.58 2.97
CA GLY A 53 -15.31 2.39 2.74
C GLY A 53 -15.65 3.72 2.05
N LYS A 54 -14.86 4.75 2.36
CA LYS A 54 -15.03 6.10 1.83
C LYS A 54 -13.76 6.61 1.16
N ASN A 55 -13.06 5.73 0.44
CA ASN A 55 -11.86 6.11 -0.28
C ASN A 55 -12.24 6.96 -1.50
N SER A 56 -11.47 8.01 -1.77
CA SER A 56 -11.65 8.84 -2.96
C SER A 56 -11.43 8.03 -4.25
N ARG A 57 -10.62 6.97 -4.18
CA ARG A 57 -10.49 6.04 -5.30
C ARG A 57 -11.48 4.89 -5.12
N ALA A 58 -12.38 4.78 -6.09
CA ALA A 58 -13.35 3.70 -6.14
C ALA A 58 -13.34 3.10 -7.56
N PRO A 59 -13.29 1.77 -7.72
CA PRO A 59 -13.32 0.78 -6.66
C PRO A 59 -11.94 0.51 -6.05
N SER A 60 -11.91 0.26 -4.76
CA SER A 60 -10.68 -0.07 -4.02
C SER A 60 -11.03 -0.83 -2.75
N PHE A 61 -10.03 -1.40 -2.09
CA PHE A 61 -10.19 -1.91 -0.75
C PHE A 61 -8.95 -1.67 0.09
N GLY A 62 -9.17 -1.49 1.39
CA GLY A 62 -8.11 -1.35 2.36
C GLY A 62 -8.01 -2.57 3.25
N VAL A 63 -6.83 -2.82 3.79
CA VAL A 63 -6.56 -3.92 4.72
C VAL A 63 -6.20 -3.32 6.08
N ALA A 64 -6.91 -3.73 7.13
CA ALA A 64 -6.70 -3.21 8.48
C ALA A 64 -6.75 -4.34 9.50
N LYS A 65 -6.10 -4.17 10.65
CA LYS A 65 -6.41 -4.97 11.82
C LYS A 65 -7.85 -4.69 12.23
N ALA A 66 -8.54 -5.69 12.76
CA ALA A 66 -9.91 -5.51 13.23
C ALA A 66 -9.98 -4.35 14.22
N GLY A 67 -10.90 -3.41 13.99
CA GLY A 67 -11.08 -2.23 14.83
C GLY A 67 -10.17 -1.04 14.51
N GLU A 68 -9.26 -1.15 13.55
CA GLU A 68 -8.37 -0.07 13.13
C GLU A 68 -8.76 0.47 11.77
N GLN A 69 -8.29 1.68 11.45
CA GLN A 69 -8.44 2.26 10.12
C GLN A 69 -7.39 1.66 9.17
N PRO A 70 -7.76 1.35 7.93
CA PRO A 70 -6.78 0.82 6.98
C PRO A 70 -5.75 1.87 6.58
N ARG A 71 -4.51 1.41 6.41
CA ARG A 71 -3.41 2.22 5.88
C ARG A 71 -2.77 1.59 4.64
N VAL A 72 -3.15 0.36 4.30
CA VAL A 72 -2.72 -0.34 3.10
C VAL A 72 -3.92 -0.52 2.19
N PHE A 73 -3.83 -0.01 0.96
CA PHE A 73 -4.94 -0.02 0.01
C PHE A 73 -4.54 -0.62 -1.32
N PHE A 74 -5.50 -1.28 -1.95
CA PHE A 74 -5.39 -1.77 -3.32
C PHE A 74 -6.51 -1.12 -4.15
N ALA A 75 -6.10 -0.24 -5.06
CA ALA A 75 -6.99 0.38 -6.03
C ALA A 75 -6.90 -0.40 -7.34
N GLY A 76 -7.58 -1.53 -7.37
CA GLY A 76 -7.56 -2.51 -8.44
C GLY A 76 -7.58 -3.93 -7.88
N LEU A 77 -7.37 -4.91 -8.77
CA LEU A 77 -7.29 -6.32 -8.40
C LEU A 77 -5.82 -6.73 -8.26
N PRO A 78 -5.34 -7.02 -7.04
CA PRO A 78 -3.94 -7.45 -6.86
C PRO A 78 -3.77 -8.91 -7.28
N MET A 79 -3.74 -9.12 -8.58
CA MET A 79 -3.58 -10.41 -9.25
C MET A 79 -2.32 -10.37 -10.11
N GLY A 80 -2.06 -11.41 -10.89
CA GLY A 80 -0.85 -11.50 -11.69
C GLY A 80 0.38 -11.37 -10.81
N HIS A 81 1.30 -10.48 -11.16
CA HIS A 81 2.52 -10.27 -10.39
C HIS A 81 2.26 -9.62 -9.02
N GLU A 82 1.08 -9.04 -8.79
CA GLU A 82 0.74 -8.41 -7.52
C GLU A 82 0.01 -9.35 -6.54
N PHE A 83 -0.20 -10.60 -6.92
CA PHE A 83 -0.85 -11.58 -6.03
C PHE A 83 -0.05 -11.80 -4.75
N THR A 84 1.27 -11.92 -4.85
CA THR A 84 2.15 -12.03 -3.67
C THR A 84 2.05 -10.80 -2.78
N SER A 85 1.91 -9.62 -3.38
CA SER A 85 1.73 -8.37 -2.62
C SER A 85 0.45 -8.40 -1.80
N LEU A 86 -0.64 -8.95 -2.34
CA LEU A 86 -1.88 -9.13 -1.60
C LEU A 86 -1.67 -10.07 -0.39
N ILE A 87 -1.08 -11.23 -0.62
CA ILE A 87 -0.83 -12.21 0.44
C ILE A 87 0.00 -11.61 1.57
N LEU A 88 1.10 -10.95 1.22
CA LEU A 88 1.98 -10.33 2.21
C LEU A 88 1.27 -9.21 2.98
N ALA A 89 0.45 -8.42 2.32
CA ALA A 89 -0.33 -7.37 2.98
C ALA A 89 -1.29 -7.96 4.02
N LEU A 90 -2.02 -9.02 3.65
CA LEU A 90 -2.95 -9.67 4.56
C LEU A 90 -2.22 -10.22 5.80
N LEU A 91 -1.12 -10.93 5.60
CA LEU A 91 -0.34 -11.52 6.68
C LEU A 91 0.33 -10.47 7.55
N GLN A 92 1.01 -9.51 6.93
CA GLN A 92 1.79 -8.49 7.67
C GLN A 92 0.89 -7.53 8.45
N VAL A 93 -0.25 -7.14 7.90
CA VAL A 93 -1.23 -6.34 8.63
C VAL A 93 -1.74 -7.11 9.86
N SER A 94 -1.89 -8.43 9.75
CA SER A 94 -2.33 -9.26 10.88
C SER A 94 -1.28 -9.38 11.99
N GLY A 95 -0.04 -9.00 11.74
CA GLY A 95 1.06 -9.11 12.69
C GLY A 95 2.13 -10.12 12.33
N TYR A 96 2.02 -10.77 11.18
CA TYR A 96 3.04 -11.70 10.69
C TYR A 96 4.34 -10.95 10.42
N ALA A 97 5.45 -11.44 10.97
CA ALA A 97 6.74 -10.75 10.86
C ALA A 97 7.29 -10.79 9.44
N PRO A 98 7.68 -9.64 8.87
CA PRO A 98 8.31 -9.61 7.55
C PRO A 98 9.75 -10.11 7.61
N LYS A 99 10.28 -10.50 6.45
CA LYS A 99 11.67 -10.96 6.32
C LYS A 99 12.62 -9.77 6.15
N VAL A 100 12.61 -8.87 7.11
CA VAL A 100 13.53 -7.72 7.16
C VAL A 100 14.09 -7.60 8.56
N SER A 101 15.26 -6.95 8.69
CA SER A 101 15.90 -6.80 9.99
C SER A 101 15.13 -5.86 10.91
N ASP A 102 15.30 -6.03 12.21
CA ASP A 102 14.73 -5.13 13.22
C ASP A 102 15.25 -3.70 13.03
N GLU A 103 16.51 -3.56 12.61
CA GLU A 103 17.10 -2.26 12.30
C GLU A 103 16.31 -1.52 11.23
N VAL A 104 15.95 -2.20 10.13
CA VAL A 104 15.15 -1.60 9.05
C VAL A 104 13.76 -1.22 9.55
N LEU A 105 13.13 -2.08 10.34
CA LEU A 105 11.81 -1.77 10.91
C LEU A 105 11.88 -0.56 11.85
N ASN A 106 12.94 -0.44 12.63
CA ASN A 106 13.15 0.73 13.51
C ASN A 106 13.37 2.01 12.69
N GLN A 107 14.08 1.92 11.56
CA GLN A 107 14.24 3.05 10.65
C GLN A 107 12.88 3.53 10.12
N ILE A 108 12.01 2.60 9.72
CA ILE A 108 10.65 2.92 9.27
C ILE A 108 9.87 3.63 10.36
N LYS A 109 9.89 3.10 11.57
CA LYS A 109 9.19 3.68 12.73
C LYS A 109 9.69 5.08 13.07
N GLY A 110 10.97 5.33 12.83
CA GLY A 110 11.62 6.61 13.13
C GLY A 110 11.45 7.67 12.03
N LEU A 111 10.90 7.32 10.87
CA LEU A 111 10.66 8.29 9.81
C LEU A 111 9.59 9.30 10.24
N ASN A 112 9.88 10.58 10.06
CA ASN A 112 8.91 11.65 10.34
C ASN A 112 8.03 11.85 9.13
N LEU A 113 6.93 11.10 9.06
CA LEU A 113 6.01 11.08 7.94
C LEU A 113 4.62 11.58 8.34
N LYS A 114 3.96 12.25 7.42
CA LYS A 114 2.51 12.46 7.36
C LYS A 114 2.17 12.39 5.89
N SER A 115 2.23 11.18 5.33
CA SER A 115 2.27 11.04 3.88
C SER A 115 1.38 9.92 3.38
N ASN A 116 0.76 10.20 2.24
CA ASN A 116 0.05 9.20 1.46
C ASN A 116 0.93 8.82 0.27
N PHE A 117 1.32 7.55 0.22
CA PHE A 117 2.13 7.02 -0.87
C PHE A 117 1.23 6.34 -1.89
N ASP A 118 1.40 6.68 -3.15
CA ASP A 118 0.73 6.05 -4.28
C ASP A 118 1.78 5.41 -5.18
N VAL A 119 1.57 4.15 -5.54
CA VAL A 119 2.40 3.50 -6.54
C VAL A 119 1.53 3.00 -7.69
N PHE A 120 1.80 3.51 -8.88
CA PHE A 120 1.13 3.07 -10.10
C PHE A 120 1.83 1.85 -10.66
N VAL A 121 1.05 0.82 -10.96
CA VAL A 121 1.55 -0.48 -11.38
C VAL A 121 0.79 -0.99 -12.60
N SER A 122 1.37 -2.00 -13.24
CA SER A 122 0.68 -2.91 -14.17
C SER A 122 0.79 -4.32 -13.59
N LEU A 123 -0.26 -5.11 -13.71
CA LEU A 123 -0.27 -6.48 -13.18
C LEU A 123 0.74 -7.40 -13.88
N SER A 124 1.24 -7.00 -15.05
CA SER A 124 2.28 -7.72 -15.80
C SER A 124 3.69 -7.19 -15.54
N CYS A 125 3.85 -6.21 -14.68
CA CYS A 125 5.13 -5.57 -14.39
C CYS A 125 5.93 -6.38 -13.36
N HIS A 126 7.13 -6.82 -13.71
CA HIS A 126 8.01 -7.60 -12.82
C HIS A 126 8.65 -6.78 -11.71
N ASN A 127 8.85 -5.48 -11.94
CA ASN A 127 9.53 -4.59 -10.99
C ASN A 127 8.58 -3.89 -10.03
N CYS A 128 7.26 -4.00 -10.26
CA CYS A 128 6.27 -3.31 -9.44
C CYS A 128 6.08 -3.93 -8.04
N PRO A 129 6.05 -5.27 -7.88
CA PRO A 129 5.78 -5.87 -6.56
C PRO A 129 6.74 -5.45 -5.46
N ASP A 130 8.03 -5.32 -5.74
CA ASP A 130 9.01 -4.92 -4.74
C ASP A 130 8.72 -3.54 -4.17
N VAL A 131 8.29 -2.61 -5.03
CA VAL A 131 7.93 -1.25 -4.61
C VAL A 131 6.63 -1.24 -3.81
N VAL A 132 5.62 -1.98 -4.27
CA VAL A 132 4.34 -2.12 -3.56
C VAL A 132 4.56 -2.68 -2.15
N GLN A 133 5.30 -3.76 -2.05
CA GLN A 133 5.55 -4.44 -0.78
C GLN A 133 6.37 -3.56 0.17
N ALA A 134 7.34 -2.81 -0.34
CA ALA A 134 8.13 -1.88 0.46
C ALA A 134 7.26 -0.77 1.05
N LEU A 135 6.40 -0.17 0.24
CA LEU A 135 5.48 0.88 0.73
C LEU A 135 4.46 0.36 1.71
N ASN A 136 3.96 -0.86 1.49
CA ASN A 136 3.04 -1.49 2.42
C ASN A 136 3.70 -1.69 3.81
N LEU A 137 4.96 -2.11 3.85
CA LEU A 137 5.71 -2.23 5.11
C LEU A 137 5.84 -0.87 5.80
N ILE A 138 6.15 0.17 5.04
CA ILE A 138 6.26 1.53 5.59
C ILE A 138 4.93 1.93 6.23
N ALA A 139 3.81 1.70 5.54
CA ALA A 139 2.49 2.04 6.08
C ALA A 139 2.09 1.19 7.28
N ILE A 140 2.51 -0.09 7.33
CA ILE A 140 2.19 -0.99 8.43
C ILE A 140 2.95 -0.58 9.70
N TYR A 141 4.23 -0.24 9.57
CA TYR A 141 5.11 0.05 10.72
C TYR A 141 5.24 1.53 11.05
N ASN A 142 4.68 2.43 10.23
CA ASN A 142 4.61 3.85 10.53
C ASN A 142 3.15 4.31 10.45
N PRO A 143 2.51 4.62 11.58
CA PRO A 143 1.07 4.93 11.60
C PRO A 143 0.69 6.24 10.90
N ASP A 144 1.67 7.08 10.57
CA ASP A 144 1.44 8.34 9.88
C ASP A 144 1.54 8.22 8.35
N ALA A 145 1.71 7.01 7.84
CA ALA A 145 1.83 6.74 6.42
C ALA A 145 0.70 5.84 5.91
N THR A 146 0.22 6.10 4.71
CA THR A 146 -0.65 5.19 3.96
C THR A 146 0.03 4.80 2.66
N ALA A 147 -0.30 3.62 2.14
CA ALA A 147 0.22 3.13 0.87
C ALA A 147 -0.94 2.61 0.02
N THR A 148 -0.99 3.04 -1.23
CA THR A 148 -1.99 2.59 -2.19
C THR A 148 -1.31 2.05 -3.44
N MET A 149 -1.57 0.78 -3.76
CA MET A 149 -1.25 0.22 -5.07
C MET A 149 -2.35 0.65 -6.04
N ILE A 150 -1.99 1.26 -7.14
CA ILE A 150 -2.96 1.69 -8.15
C ILE A 150 -2.69 0.96 -9.46
N ASP A 151 -3.64 0.11 -9.87
CA ASP A 151 -3.60 -0.53 -11.17
C ASP A 151 -3.98 0.51 -12.24
N GLY A 152 -3.01 0.85 -13.08
CA GLY A 152 -3.22 1.85 -14.13
C GLY A 152 -4.33 1.46 -15.11
N GLY A 153 -4.59 0.17 -15.29
CA GLY A 153 -5.70 -0.30 -16.10
C GLY A 153 -7.08 0.02 -15.52
N PHE A 154 -7.18 0.14 -14.21
CA PHE A 154 -8.43 0.52 -13.52
C PHE A 154 -8.59 2.03 -13.40
N PHE A 155 -7.50 2.79 -13.43
CA PHE A 155 -7.49 4.23 -13.18
C PHE A 155 -6.78 4.97 -14.31
N GLN A 156 -7.23 4.74 -15.54
CA GLN A 156 -6.64 5.32 -16.75
C GLN A 156 -6.68 6.85 -16.76
N GLU A 157 -7.71 7.45 -16.19
CA GLU A 157 -7.82 8.90 -16.10
C GLU A 157 -6.69 9.50 -15.25
N GLU A 158 -6.39 8.89 -14.08
CA GLU A 158 -5.26 9.33 -13.25
C GLU A 158 -3.92 9.14 -13.98
N VAL A 159 -3.75 8.04 -14.70
CA VAL A 159 -2.55 7.77 -15.50
C VAL A 159 -2.33 8.90 -16.51
N GLU A 160 -3.38 9.33 -17.19
CA GLU A 160 -3.31 10.42 -18.17
C GLU A 160 -3.05 11.77 -17.52
N GLU A 161 -3.76 12.09 -16.44
CA GLU A 161 -3.60 13.35 -15.68
C GLU A 161 -2.18 13.51 -15.15
N ARG A 162 -1.61 12.46 -14.60
CA ARG A 162 -0.26 12.47 -14.03
C ARG A 162 0.84 12.19 -15.05
N LYS A 163 0.46 11.97 -16.32
CA LYS A 163 1.40 11.70 -17.43
C LYS A 163 2.32 10.53 -17.14
N ILE A 164 1.75 9.43 -16.65
CA ILE A 164 2.49 8.23 -16.29
C ILE A 164 2.76 7.43 -17.56
N LEU A 165 4.04 7.31 -17.92
CA LEU A 165 4.48 6.61 -19.14
C LEU A 165 5.16 5.26 -18.82
N ALA A 166 5.52 5.03 -17.58
CA ALA A 166 6.22 3.82 -17.15
C ALA A 166 5.84 3.47 -15.72
N VAL A 167 5.93 2.20 -15.37
CA VAL A 167 5.63 1.69 -14.02
C VAL A 167 6.79 0.81 -13.53
N PRO A 168 7.04 0.70 -12.23
CA PRO A 168 6.33 1.38 -11.15
C PRO A 168 6.66 2.86 -11.09
N MET A 169 5.68 3.68 -10.70
CA MET A 169 5.90 5.11 -10.50
C MET A 169 5.35 5.50 -9.13
N LEU A 170 6.21 6.09 -8.31
CA LEU A 170 5.94 6.36 -6.90
C LEU A 170 5.69 7.85 -6.66
N PHE A 171 4.60 8.14 -5.96
CA PHE A 171 4.22 9.48 -5.55
C PHE A 171 4.11 9.55 -4.02
N GLN A 172 4.56 10.65 -3.46
CA GLN A 172 4.35 11.01 -2.06
C GLN A 172 3.55 12.29 -2.03
N ASP A 173 2.34 12.24 -1.47
CA ASP A 173 1.42 13.39 -1.42
C ASP A 173 1.27 14.08 -2.76
N ASN A 174 1.07 13.28 -3.81
CA ASN A 174 0.89 13.71 -5.21
C ASN A 174 2.15 14.26 -5.89
N GLN A 175 3.32 14.17 -5.26
CA GLN A 175 4.60 14.52 -5.86
C GLN A 175 5.35 13.28 -6.30
N HIS A 176 5.82 13.28 -7.54
CA HIS A 176 6.64 12.20 -8.08
C HIS A 176 7.98 12.14 -7.33
N ILE A 177 8.29 11.00 -6.70
CA ILE A 177 9.52 10.83 -5.94
C ILE A 177 10.40 9.69 -6.45
N GLY A 178 9.90 8.84 -7.33
CA GLY A 178 10.69 7.74 -7.87
C GLY A 178 9.99 6.97 -8.97
N GLN A 179 10.77 6.22 -9.71
CA GLN A 179 10.26 5.36 -10.77
C GLN A 179 11.22 4.18 -10.97
N GLY A 180 10.67 3.10 -11.54
CA GLY A 180 11.43 1.89 -11.78
C GLY A 180 11.67 1.09 -10.52
N ARG A 181 12.52 0.07 -10.63
CA ARG A 181 12.81 -0.84 -9.53
C ARG A 181 13.52 -0.09 -8.38
N MET A 182 12.97 -0.24 -7.18
CA MET A 182 13.55 0.34 -5.95
C MET A 182 13.45 -0.67 -4.83
N THR A 183 14.51 -0.80 -4.03
CA THR A 183 14.50 -1.62 -2.82
C THR A 183 13.89 -0.83 -1.67
N LEU A 184 13.49 -1.55 -0.61
CA LEU A 184 12.98 -0.92 0.61
C LEU A 184 14.01 0.07 1.18
N GLU A 185 15.28 -0.31 1.22
CA GLU A 185 16.37 0.52 1.75
C GLU A 185 16.56 1.79 0.91
N GLU A 186 16.45 1.69 -0.42
CA GLU A 186 16.55 2.85 -1.30
C GLU A 186 15.38 3.81 -1.09
N ILE A 187 14.17 3.29 -0.87
CA ILE A 187 12.99 4.12 -0.59
C ILE A 187 13.14 4.81 0.76
N ILE A 188 13.56 4.09 1.79
CA ILE A 188 13.79 4.66 3.12
C ILE A 188 14.83 5.78 3.06
N ALA A 189 15.92 5.57 2.32
CA ALA A 189 16.96 6.58 2.15
C ALA A 189 16.43 7.85 1.49
N LYS A 190 15.58 7.71 0.48
CA LYS A 190 14.92 8.87 -0.16
C LYS A 190 14.03 9.64 0.82
N LEU A 191 13.28 8.93 1.64
CA LEU A 191 12.37 9.55 2.62
C LEU A 191 13.14 10.26 3.73
N ASP A 192 14.24 9.68 4.20
CA ASP A 192 15.12 10.30 5.19
C ASP A 192 15.76 11.59 4.66
N SER A 193 16.29 11.57 3.42
CA SER A 193 16.90 12.75 2.80
C SER A 193 15.89 13.88 2.67
N ASN A 194 14.67 13.58 2.23
CA ASN A 194 13.60 14.58 2.10
C ASN A 194 13.19 15.13 3.46
N SER A 195 13.16 14.29 4.50
CA SER A 195 12.87 14.72 5.87
C SER A 195 13.95 15.65 6.40
N ALA A 196 15.22 15.31 6.19
CA ALA A 196 16.36 16.13 6.61
C ALA A 196 16.37 17.49 5.89
N GLU A 197 16.05 17.52 4.59
CA GLU A 197 15.95 18.77 3.83
C GLU A 197 14.82 19.66 4.34
N LYS A 198 13.67 19.07 4.67
CA LYS A 198 12.54 19.81 5.24
C LYS A 198 12.86 20.38 6.61
N ASP A 199 13.53 19.60 7.45
CA ASP A 199 13.95 20.06 8.77
C ASP A 199 14.99 21.18 8.68
N ALA A 200 15.95 21.05 7.77
CA ALA A 200 16.95 22.11 7.48
C ALA A 200 16.28 23.38 6.97
N ALA A 201 15.31 23.27 6.05
CA ALA A 201 14.56 24.41 5.55
C ALA A 201 13.76 25.13 6.64
N LEU A 202 13.14 24.35 7.55
CA LEU A 202 12.41 24.90 8.69
C LEU A 202 13.34 25.61 9.68
N LEU A 203 14.51 25.06 9.95
CA LEU A 203 15.52 25.67 10.82
C LEU A 203 16.04 26.96 10.20
N ASN A 204 16.37 26.97 8.92
CA ASN A 204 16.83 28.17 8.21
C ASN A 204 15.77 29.27 8.17
N ALA A 205 14.50 28.90 7.97
CA ALA A 205 13.39 29.86 8.01
C ALA A 205 13.21 30.45 9.41
N LYS A 206 13.40 29.67 10.45
CA LYS A 206 13.31 30.11 11.83
C LYS A 206 14.45 31.10 12.19
N ASP A 207 15.66 30.76 11.78
CA ASP A 207 16.85 31.63 12.01
C ASP A 207 16.71 32.97 11.27
N ALA A 208 16.03 33.01 10.13
CA ALA A 208 15.77 34.21 9.38
C ALA A 208 14.79 35.17 10.08
N PHE A 209 13.98 34.70 11.02
CA PHE A 209 13.02 35.49 11.78
C PHE A 209 13.52 35.95 13.15
N ASP A 210 14.64 35.40 13.63
CA ASP A 210 15.22 35.69 14.95
C ASP A 210 16.30 36.81 14.90
N VAL A 211 16.39 37.58 13.81
CA VAL A 211 17.36 38.69 13.66
C VAL A 211 16.67 40.02 13.84
#